data_d77ed7eaacbfb7ec1536db2318e14cb2
#
_entry.id   d77ed7eaacbfb7ec1536db2318e14cb2
#
_cell.length_a   1.000
_cell.length_b   1.000
_cell.length_c   1.000
_cell.angle_alpha   90.00
_cell.angle_beta   90.00
_cell.angle_gamma   90.00
#
_symmetry.space_group_name_H-M   'P 1'
#
loop_
_entity.id
_entity.type
_entity.pdbx_description
1 polymer ?
#
loop_
_entity_poly.entity_id
_entity_poly.type
_entity_poly.pdbx_seq_one_letter_code
_entity_poly.pdbx_strand_id
1 'polypeptide(L)'
;MFKEKIQSILKNICGALVLPVLMYVVMMIFCFQNGKMYYGSVAKWRSLISTIAASATCAYGIGIQFKPGRLDFSAGSVMLLSAIIAGNVSQMFGNNLIIFSLLCIFLCVLLNIGVAIVYIYGRLPIIIVTLGMALLYESITAVVFEGRGVNLTANSTLKSLTLFPLVLIPLVMSIFIYAIFTYWSVTGRQAQILANNQQAGVNIGINEQKNILVSYIYSGIILGLATMIYASTGIISASFSSLSSIGGMFTNLLPVFVGLILARFCGDTMGILLGVITMSLMEFAMKAVLKAELGSAVTTMMIGVFLLFINIADAKGAVFIKWVQSKLGK
;
A
#
# COMPACT_ATOMS: atom_id res chain seq x y z
N MET A 1 38.34 5.33 6.10
CA MET A 1 37.11 5.56 6.90
C MET A 1 36.11 6.55 6.27
N PHE A 2 36.47 7.85 5.99
CA PHE A 2 35.53 8.81 5.37
C PHE A 2 35.18 8.46 3.91
N LYS A 3 36.17 8.08 3.11
CA LYS A 3 36.00 7.65 1.70
C LYS A 3 35.19 6.37 1.56
N GLU A 4 35.38 5.40 2.42
CA GLU A 4 34.63 4.14 2.47
C GLU A 4 33.18 4.37 2.87
N LYS A 5 32.92 5.28 3.82
CA LYS A 5 31.56 5.67 4.23
C LYS A 5 30.80 6.35 3.10
N ILE A 6 31.46 7.22 2.32
CA ILE A 6 30.86 7.87 1.13
C ILE A 6 30.58 6.82 0.05
N GLN A 7 31.48 5.90 -0.22
CA GLN A 7 31.27 4.82 -1.19
C GLN A 7 30.10 3.91 -0.79
N SER A 8 29.98 3.57 0.49
CA SER A 8 28.84 2.79 0.99
C SER A 8 27.52 3.53 0.82
N ILE A 9 27.46 4.83 1.13
CA ILE A 9 26.27 5.66 0.93
C ILE A 9 25.88 5.75 -0.55
N LEU A 10 26.86 6.02 -1.42
CA LEU A 10 26.65 6.05 -2.86
C LEU A 10 26.13 4.72 -3.41
N LYS A 11 26.70 3.60 -2.98
CA LYS A 11 26.27 2.25 -3.37
C LYS A 11 24.81 1.99 -2.94
N ASN A 12 24.43 2.43 -1.75
CA ASN A 12 23.08 2.27 -1.25
C ASN A 12 22.09 3.14 -2.01
N ILE A 13 22.42 4.40 -2.28
CA ILE A 13 21.58 5.31 -3.07
C ILE A 13 21.41 4.78 -4.50
N CYS A 14 22.52 4.36 -5.15
CA CYS A 14 22.44 3.74 -6.47
C CYS A 14 21.58 2.49 -6.45
N GLY A 15 21.78 1.58 -5.48
CA GLY A 15 20.98 0.37 -5.36
C GLY A 15 19.49 0.63 -5.19
N ALA A 16 19.13 1.64 -4.40
CA ALA A 16 17.74 2.03 -4.19
C ALA A 16 17.08 2.66 -5.43
N LEU A 17 17.83 3.45 -6.21
CA LEU A 17 17.29 4.18 -7.37
C LEU A 17 17.34 3.40 -8.68
N VAL A 18 18.13 2.33 -8.78
CA VAL A 18 18.25 1.54 -10.02
C VAL A 18 16.89 1.09 -10.54
N LEU A 19 16.04 0.55 -9.68
CA LEU A 19 14.76 -0.04 -10.08
C LEU A 19 13.74 1.03 -10.54
N PRO A 20 13.48 2.11 -9.80
CA PRO A 20 12.61 3.20 -10.26
C PRO A 20 13.11 3.85 -11.56
N VAL A 21 14.42 4.11 -11.69
CA VAL A 21 14.99 4.73 -12.89
C VAL A 21 14.91 3.80 -14.09
N LEU A 22 15.23 2.51 -13.92
CA LEU A 22 15.10 1.50 -14.97
C LEU A 22 13.65 1.41 -15.44
N MET A 23 12.68 1.36 -14.50
CA MET A 23 11.27 1.31 -14.85
C MET A 23 10.83 2.58 -15.60
N TYR A 24 11.29 3.75 -15.16
CA TYR A 24 11.01 5.02 -15.86
C TYR A 24 11.50 4.98 -17.31
N VAL A 25 12.75 4.56 -17.53
CA VAL A 25 13.35 4.51 -18.89
C VAL A 25 12.63 3.48 -19.77
N VAL A 26 12.36 2.28 -19.26
CA VAL A 26 11.64 1.22 -19.99
C VAL A 26 10.24 1.68 -20.39
N MET A 27 9.50 2.28 -19.47
CA MET A 27 8.14 2.76 -19.73
C MET A 27 8.12 3.98 -20.68
N MET A 28 9.13 4.83 -20.61
CA MET A 28 9.30 5.94 -21.55
C MET A 28 9.53 5.44 -22.99
N ILE A 29 10.41 4.44 -23.17
CA ILE A 29 10.65 3.81 -24.48
C ILE A 29 9.37 3.14 -24.98
N PHE A 30 8.68 2.39 -24.12
CA PHE A 30 7.42 1.73 -24.47
C PHE A 30 6.34 2.72 -24.94
N CYS A 31 6.16 3.83 -24.25
CA CYS A 31 5.21 4.86 -24.65
C CYS A 31 5.62 5.53 -25.97
N PHE A 32 6.91 5.81 -26.16
CA PHE A 32 7.42 6.42 -27.38
C PHE A 32 7.19 5.51 -28.61
N GLN A 33 7.46 4.22 -28.50
CA GLN A 33 7.20 3.23 -29.56
C GLN A 33 5.72 3.15 -29.96
N ASN A 34 4.81 3.42 -29.02
CA ASN A 34 3.36 3.44 -29.26
C ASN A 34 2.82 4.84 -29.64
N GLY A 35 3.67 5.79 -29.96
CA GLY A 35 3.28 7.13 -30.40
C GLY A 35 2.60 7.97 -29.29
N LYS A 36 2.80 7.63 -28.02
CA LYS A 36 2.22 8.33 -26.87
C LYS A 36 3.30 9.14 -26.15
N MET A 37 3.15 10.44 -26.14
CA MET A 37 3.97 11.30 -25.27
C MET A 37 3.49 11.19 -23.81
N TYR A 38 4.22 10.45 -23.02
CA TYR A 38 3.77 10.09 -21.69
C TYR A 38 4.10 11.12 -20.62
N TYR A 39 5.31 11.64 -20.62
CA TYR A 39 5.81 12.56 -19.59
C TYR A 39 5.93 14.01 -20.05
N GLY A 40 5.24 14.37 -21.15
CA GLY A 40 5.45 15.65 -21.83
C GLY A 40 4.66 16.85 -21.27
N SER A 41 3.74 16.68 -20.31
CA SER A 41 2.95 17.79 -19.78
C SER A 41 2.90 17.84 -18.26
N VAL A 42 2.85 19.06 -17.70
CA VAL A 42 2.71 19.29 -16.25
C VAL A 42 1.46 18.62 -15.68
N ALA A 43 0.37 18.56 -16.44
CA ALA A 43 -0.87 17.91 -16.03
C ALA A 43 -0.67 16.41 -15.83
N LYS A 44 0.07 15.74 -16.69
CA LYS A 44 0.38 14.30 -16.56
C LYS A 44 1.27 14.02 -15.34
N TRP A 45 2.26 14.87 -15.08
CA TRP A 45 3.08 14.78 -13.88
C TRP A 45 2.25 14.95 -12.60
N ARG A 46 1.34 15.92 -12.55
CA ARG A 46 0.43 16.09 -11.43
C ARG A 46 -0.44 14.85 -11.21
N SER A 47 -0.99 14.27 -12.27
CA SER A 47 -1.78 13.05 -12.22
C SER A 47 -0.95 11.86 -11.72
N LEU A 48 0.28 11.68 -12.21
CA LEU A 48 1.19 10.64 -11.76
C LEU A 48 1.52 10.79 -10.26
N ILE A 49 1.84 12.00 -9.81
CA ILE A 49 2.13 12.27 -8.39
C ILE A 49 0.91 11.95 -7.52
N SER A 50 -0.31 12.30 -7.98
CA SER A 50 -1.54 11.98 -7.27
C SER A 50 -1.77 10.47 -7.18
N THR A 51 -1.50 9.72 -8.25
CA THR A 51 -1.58 8.24 -8.24
C THR A 51 -0.56 7.64 -7.29
N ILE A 52 0.70 8.11 -7.33
CA ILE A 52 1.76 7.67 -6.40
C ILE A 52 1.34 7.96 -4.96
N ALA A 53 0.81 9.15 -4.67
CA ALA A 53 0.40 9.53 -3.33
C ALA A 53 -0.73 8.63 -2.79
N ALA A 54 -1.74 8.35 -3.61
CA ALA A 54 -2.84 7.46 -3.25
C ALA A 54 -2.35 6.03 -2.95
N SER A 55 -1.58 5.45 -3.88
CA SER A 55 -1.04 4.10 -3.73
C SER A 55 -0.05 4.00 -2.56
N ALA A 56 0.81 5.01 -2.34
CA ALA A 56 1.76 5.02 -1.24
C ALA A 56 1.07 5.10 0.12
N THR A 57 0.03 5.94 0.25
CA THR A 57 -0.73 6.03 1.50
C THR A 57 -1.35 4.68 1.85
N CYS A 58 -1.96 3.99 0.89
CA CYS A 58 -2.51 2.64 1.07
C CYS A 58 -1.41 1.62 1.40
N ALA A 59 -0.29 1.64 0.66
CA ALA A 59 0.84 0.74 0.87
C ALA A 59 1.46 0.86 2.26
N TYR A 60 1.57 2.07 2.82
CA TYR A 60 2.02 2.26 4.20
C TYR A 60 1.06 1.65 5.22
N GLY A 61 -0.25 1.79 5.02
CA GLY A 61 -1.25 1.18 5.90
C GLY A 61 -1.15 -0.35 5.95
N ILE A 62 -1.05 -0.96 4.77
CA ILE A 62 -0.85 -2.40 4.61
C ILE A 62 0.53 -2.81 5.17
N GLY A 63 1.56 -2.03 4.89
CA GLY A 63 2.96 -2.31 5.27
C GLY A 63 3.17 -2.45 6.78
N ILE A 64 2.34 -1.81 7.61
CA ILE A 64 2.39 -1.97 9.08
C ILE A 64 2.16 -3.43 9.48
N GLN A 65 1.19 -4.11 8.87
CA GLN A 65 0.89 -5.51 9.19
C GLN A 65 1.90 -6.48 8.55
N PHE A 66 2.53 -6.08 7.44
CA PHE A 66 3.59 -6.86 6.84
C PHE A 66 4.84 -6.97 7.72
N LYS A 67 5.13 -5.95 8.49
CA LYS A 67 6.32 -5.91 9.33
C LYS A 67 6.39 -7.06 10.35
N PRO A 68 5.32 -7.39 11.08
CA PRO A 68 5.26 -8.58 11.93
C PRO A 68 4.96 -9.89 11.19
N GLY A 69 5.01 -9.90 9.86
CA GLY A 69 4.72 -11.09 9.05
C GLY A 69 3.23 -11.45 8.92
N ARG A 70 2.34 -10.50 9.19
CA ARG A 70 0.89 -10.70 9.13
C ARG A 70 0.36 -10.26 7.76
N LEU A 71 -0.04 -11.23 6.94
CA LEU A 71 -0.75 -10.97 5.67
C LEU A 71 -2.21 -10.62 5.97
N ASP A 72 -2.56 -9.35 5.89
CA ASP A 72 -3.91 -8.86 6.13
C ASP A 72 -4.64 -8.59 4.81
N PHE A 73 -5.65 -9.42 4.52
CA PHE A 73 -6.50 -9.28 3.34
C PHE A 73 -7.75 -8.45 3.60
N SER A 74 -8.01 -8.04 4.83
CA SER A 74 -9.20 -7.26 5.18
C SER A 74 -9.06 -5.76 4.86
N ALA A 75 -7.86 -5.25 4.64
CA ALA A 75 -7.60 -3.82 4.45
C ALA A 75 -8.48 -3.19 3.34
N GLY A 76 -8.68 -3.92 2.22
CA GLY A 76 -9.54 -3.46 1.12
C GLY A 76 -11.00 -3.31 1.53
N SER A 77 -11.55 -4.28 2.24
CA SER A 77 -12.95 -4.25 2.72
C SER A 77 -13.14 -3.23 3.85
N VAL A 78 -12.15 -3.05 4.72
CA VAL A 78 -12.14 -1.97 5.72
C VAL A 78 -12.23 -0.61 5.05
N MET A 79 -11.41 -0.36 4.02
CA MET A 79 -11.46 0.89 3.25
C MET A 79 -12.80 1.06 2.54
N LEU A 80 -13.32 0.00 1.90
CA LEU A 80 -14.59 0.02 1.16
C LEU A 80 -15.77 0.38 2.07
N LEU A 81 -15.93 -0.34 3.18
CA LEU A 81 -17.03 -0.10 4.13
C LEU A 81 -16.92 1.29 4.78
N SER A 82 -15.70 1.66 5.19
CA SER A 82 -15.45 3.00 5.77
C SER A 82 -15.74 4.11 4.77
N ALA A 83 -15.38 3.94 3.49
CA ALA A 83 -15.65 4.91 2.42
C ALA A 83 -17.15 5.12 2.20
N ILE A 84 -17.92 4.03 2.15
CA ILE A 84 -19.38 4.09 1.95
C ILE A 84 -20.05 4.78 3.14
N ILE A 85 -19.70 4.41 4.38
CA ILE A 85 -20.32 5.01 5.56
C ILE A 85 -19.91 6.48 5.70
N ALA A 86 -18.60 6.78 5.66
CA ALA A 86 -18.11 8.15 5.83
C ALA A 86 -18.61 9.06 4.71
N GLY A 87 -18.65 8.58 3.47
CA GLY A 87 -19.13 9.34 2.33
C GLY A 87 -20.63 9.69 2.44
N ASN A 88 -21.50 8.71 2.71
CA ASN A 88 -22.93 8.96 2.85
C ASN A 88 -23.23 9.85 4.07
N VAL A 89 -22.59 9.60 5.22
CA VAL A 89 -22.78 10.44 6.41
C VAL A 89 -22.29 11.87 6.14
N SER A 90 -21.13 12.06 5.48
CA SER A 90 -20.65 13.41 5.17
C SER A 90 -21.61 14.18 4.23
N GLN A 91 -22.30 13.49 3.32
CA GLN A 91 -23.33 14.10 2.47
C GLN A 91 -24.50 14.63 3.29
N MET A 92 -24.92 13.93 4.35
CA MET A 92 -25.96 14.40 5.26
C MET A 92 -25.55 15.68 6.02
N PHE A 93 -24.24 15.89 6.22
CA PHE A 93 -23.68 17.09 6.86
C PHE A 93 -23.13 18.11 5.85
N GLY A 94 -23.69 18.18 4.65
CA GLY A 94 -23.33 19.17 3.63
C GLY A 94 -21.93 19.00 3.04
N ASN A 95 -21.41 17.76 3.01
CA ASN A 95 -20.10 17.42 2.44
C ASN A 95 -18.93 18.14 3.14
N ASN A 96 -18.99 18.27 4.45
CA ASN A 96 -17.91 18.88 5.23
C ASN A 96 -16.66 18.01 5.21
N LEU A 97 -15.55 18.58 4.72
CA LEU A 97 -14.26 17.90 4.56
C LEU A 97 -13.71 17.37 5.89
N ILE A 98 -13.87 18.12 6.98
CA ILE A 98 -13.34 17.74 8.30
C ILE A 98 -14.12 16.54 8.83
N ILE A 99 -15.46 16.59 8.76
CA ILE A 99 -16.33 15.48 9.21
C ILE A 99 -16.01 14.22 8.40
N PHE A 100 -15.90 14.34 7.07
CA PHE A 100 -15.53 13.23 6.19
C PHE A 100 -14.20 12.61 6.58
N SER A 101 -13.17 13.44 6.77
CA SER A 101 -11.81 12.99 7.10
C SER A 101 -11.76 12.27 8.44
N LEU A 102 -12.39 12.83 9.47
CA LEU A 102 -12.44 12.24 10.80
C LEU A 102 -13.21 10.91 10.80
N LEU A 103 -14.32 10.85 10.07
CA LEU A 103 -15.10 9.61 9.93
C LEU A 103 -14.32 8.52 9.21
N CYS A 104 -13.59 8.83 8.13
CA CYS A 104 -12.75 7.85 7.44
C CYS A 104 -11.71 7.24 8.39
N ILE A 105 -11.01 8.07 9.15
CA ILE A 105 -9.98 7.60 10.11
C ILE A 105 -10.64 6.80 11.24
N PHE A 106 -11.70 7.31 11.85
CA PHE A 106 -12.38 6.67 12.96
C PHE A 106 -12.93 5.29 12.58
N LEU A 107 -13.63 5.20 11.44
CA LEU A 107 -14.21 3.95 10.98
C LEU A 107 -13.13 2.93 10.60
N CYS A 108 -12.08 3.33 9.89
CA CYS A 108 -10.98 2.42 9.58
C CYS A 108 -10.29 1.90 10.84
N VAL A 109 -10.07 2.72 11.85
CA VAL A 109 -9.52 2.26 13.14
C VAL A 109 -10.47 1.31 13.83
N LEU A 110 -11.77 1.62 13.89
CA LEU A 110 -12.78 0.79 14.53
C LEU A 110 -12.88 -0.60 13.87
N LEU A 111 -12.96 -0.65 12.54
CA LEU A 111 -13.04 -1.91 11.80
C LEU A 111 -11.75 -2.72 11.91
N ASN A 112 -10.59 -2.08 11.87
CA ASN A 112 -9.30 -2.75 12.10
C ASN A 112 -9.16 -3.31 13.52
N ILE A 113 -9.66 -2.62 14.54
CA ILE A 113 -9.75 -3.16 15.89
C ILE A 113 -10.65 -4.41 15.90
N GLY A 114 -11.76 -4.40 15.16
CA GLY A 114 -12.61 -5.58 14.98
C GLY A 114 -11.84 -6.77 14.42
N VAL A 115 -11.03 -6.57 13.37
CA VAL A 115 -10.15 -7.63 12.83
C VAL A 115 -9.15 -8.13 13.89
N ALA A 116 -8.51 -7.20 14.61
CA ALA A 116 -7.55 -7.55 15.68
C ALA A 116 -8.18 -8.39 16.78
N ILE A 117 -9.39 -8.03 17.23
CA ILE A 117 -10.13 -8.75 18.26
C ILE A 117 -10.43 -10.17 17.80
N VAL A 118 -10.98 -10.34 16.59
CA VAL A 118 -11.28 -11.67 16.04
C VAL A 118 -10.01 -12.51 15.90
N TYR A 119 -8.90 -11.90 15.49
CA TYR A 119 -7.61 -12.59 15.39
C TYR A 119 -7.07 -13.04 16.76
N ILE A 120 -7.10 -12.16 17.77
CA ILE A 120 -6.59 -12.44 19.11
C ILE A 120 -7.39 -13.55 19.80
N TYR A 121 -8.72 -13.48 19.75
CA TYR A 121 -9.59 -14.43 20.46
C TYR A 121 -9.92 -15.68 19.64
N GLY A 122 -9.95 -15.58 18.32
CA GLY A 122 -10.25 -16.69 17.42
C GLY A 122 -9.13 -17.74 17.35
N ARG A 123 -7.88 -17.36 17.64
CA ARG A 123 -6.70 -18.24 17.57
C ARG A 123 -6.56 -18.99 16.23
N LEU A 124 -7.07 -18.39 15.16
CA LEU A 124 -7.00 -18.91 13.80
C LEU A 124 -5.81 -18.28 13.04
N PRO A 125 -5.32 -18.93 11.97
CA PRO A 125 -4.34 -18.32 11.09
C PRO A 125 -4.84 -16.97 10.59
N ILE A 126 -3.95 -15.96 10.56
CA ILE A 126 -4.30 -14.58 10.20
C ILE A 126 -5.00 -14.48 8.84
N ILE A 127 -4.58 -15.27 7.87
CA ILE A 127 -5.16 -15.31 6.51
C ILE A 127 -6.64 -15.69 6.57
N ILE A 128 -7.00 -16.70 7.36
CA ILE A 128 -8.40 -17.16 7.51
C ILE A 128 -9.25 -16.08 8.16
N VAL A 129 -8.73 -15.45 9.23
CA VAL A 129 -9.44 -14.37 9.92
C VAL A 129 -9.67 -13.19 8.99
N THR A 130 -8.63 -12.72 8.31
CA THR A 130 -8.73 -11.53 7.48
C THR A 130 -9.56 -11.76 6.22
N LEU A 131 -9.56 -12.95 5.63
CA LEU A 131 -10.49 -13.33 4.56
C LEU A 131 -11.95 -13.38 5.05
N GLY A 132 -12.19 -13.99 6.21
CA GLY A 132 -13.52 -14.03 6.81
C GLY A 132 -14.06 -12.63 7.15
N MET A 133 -13.21 -11.76 7.72
CA MET A 133 -13.55 -10.37 7.99
C MET A 133 -13.76 -9.55 6.72
N ALA A 134 -13.01 -9.85 5.66
CA ALA A 134 -13.21 -9.20 4.36
C ALA A 134 -14.58 -9.51 3.79
N LEU A 135 -14.99 -10.79 3.77
CA LEU A 135 -16.34 -11.20 3.36
C LEU A 135 -17.44 -10.56 4.21
N LEU A 136 -17.24 -10.53 5.52
CA LEU A 136 -18.19 -9.92 6.45
C LEU A 136 -18.37 -8.42 6.16
N TYR A 137 -17.27 -7.68 6.05
CA TYR A 137 -17.33 -6.24 5.78
C TYR A 137 -17.86 -5.92 4.38
N GLU A 138 -17.53 -6.71 3.36
CA GLU A 138 -18.16 -6.58 2.04
C GLU A 138 -19.66 -6.80 2.10
N SER A 139 -20.10 -7.87 2.77
CA SER A 139 -21.53 -8.16 2.92
C SER A 139 -22.30 -7.03 3.65
N ILE A 140 -21.67 -6.42 4.66
CA ILE A 140 -22.23 -5.26 5.35
C ILE A 140 -22.42 -4.09 4.37
N THR A 141 -21.53 -3.88 3.38
CA THR A 141 -21.70 -2.80 2.40
C THR A 141 -22.97 -2.94 1.56
N ALA A 142 -23.42 -4.19 1.33
CA ALA A 142 -24.65 -4.46 0.59
C ALA A 142 -25.92 -4.12 1.39
N VAL A 143 -25.82 -4.07 2.72
CA VAL A 143 -26.96 -3.76 3.61
C VAL A 143 -27.00 -2.29 3.98
N VAL A 144 -25.83 -1.70 4.25
CA VAL A 144 -25.73 -0.29 4.66
C VAL A 144 -26.16 0.61 3.51
N PHE A 145 -27.01 1.61 3.80
CA PHE A 145 -27.61 2.52 2.83
C PHE A 145 -28.28 1.80 1.64
N GLU A 146 -28.93 0.66 1.91
CA GLU A 146 -29.64 -0.15 0.88
C GLU A 146 -28.72 -0.61 -0.27
N GLY A 147 -27.43 -0.76 -0.02
CA GLY A 147 -26.46 -1.18 -1.03
C GLY A 147 -26.16 -0.16 -2.14
N ARG A 148 -26.56 1.09 -1.98
CA ARG A 148 -26.38 2.13 -3.03
C ARG A 148 -24.94 2.57 -3.22
N GLY A 149 -24.03 2.19 -2.30
CA GLY A 149 -22.66 2.69 -2.30
C GLY A 149 -22.57 4.19 -2.01
N VAL A 150 -21.58 4.87 -2.56
CA VAL A 150 -21.43 6.34 -2.43
C VAL A 150 -20.88 6.95 -3.71
N ASN A 151 -21.38 8.14 -4.06
CA ASN A 151 -20.90 8.92 -5.19
C ASN A 151 -20.48 10.32 -4.72
N LEU A 152 -19.18 10.58 -4.75
CA LEU A 152 -18.60 11.88 -4.36
C LEU A 152 -18.10 12.68 -5.56
N THR A 153 -18.31 12.22 -6.80
CA THR A 153 -17.79 12.87 -8.01
C THR A 153 -18.33 14.28 -8.25
N ALA A 154 -19.55 14.54 -7.83
CA ALA A 154 -20.21 15.84 -7.98
C ALA A 154 -19.68 16.89 -6.98
N ASN A 155 -18.96 16.47 -5.94
CA ASN A 155 -18.49 17.36 -4.89
C ASN A 155 -17.05 17.82 -5.16
N SER A 156 -16.88 19.08 -5.57
CA SER A 156 -15.57 19.67 -5.87
C SER A 156 -14.65 19.73 -4.64
N THR A 157 -15.23 19.96 -3.44
CA THR A 157 -14.46 20.06 -2.19
C THR A 157 -13.82 18.73 -1.81
N LEU A 158 -14.58 17.63 -1.80
CA LEU A 158 -14.05 16.31 -1.48
C LEU A 158 -13.13 15.78 -2.58
N LYS A 159 -13.48 16.03 -3.85
CA LYS A 159 -12.63 15.65 -5.00
C LYS A 159 -11.26 16.32 -4.96
N SER A 160 -11.12 17.49 -4.36
CA SER A 160 -9.85 18.19 -4.25
C SER A 160 -8.78 17.38 -3.48
N LEU A 161 -9.19 16.47 -2.57
CA LEU A 161 -8.28 15.57 -1.85
C LEU A 161 -7.51 14.61 -2.77
N THR A 162 -8.01 14.36 -3.97
CA THR A 162 -7.33 13.49 -4.95
C THR A 162 -6.37 14.25 -5.85
N LEU A 163 -6.44 15.58 -5.82
CA LEU A 163 -5.69 16.44 -6.72
C LEU A 163 -4.42 16.99 -6.05
N PHE A 164 -3.37 17.11 -6.87
CA PHE A 164 -2.17 17.83 -6.46
C PHE A 164 -2.50 19.33 -6.23
N PRO A 165 -2.05 19.98 -5.12
CA PRO A 165 -1.13 19.45 -4.11
C PRO A 165 -1.78 18.80 -2.89
N LEU A 166 -3.12 18.85 -2.71
CA LEU A 166 -3.78 18.43 -1.48
C LEU A 166 -3.60 16.94 -1.16
N VAL A 167 -3.49 16.09 -2.18
CA VAL A 167 -3.23 14.65 -2.01
C VAL A 167 -1.90 14.35 -1.30
N LEU A 168 -0.97 15.30 -1.25
CA LEU A 168 0.30 15.13 -0.54
C LEU A 168 0.14 15.19 0.98
N ILE A 169 -0.94 15.81 1.50
CA ILE A 169 -1.17 15.90 2.94
C ILE A 169 -1.35 14.50 3.56
N PRO A 170 -2.31 13.66 3.11
CA PRO A 170 -2.44 12.30 3.60
C PRO A 170 -1.17 11.47 3.39
N LEU A 171 -0.46 11.65 2.26
CA LEU A 171 0.80 10.97 2.01
C LEU A 171 1.87 11.30 3.05
N VAL A 172 2.14 12.59 3.30
CA VAL A 172 3.15 13.02 4.28
C VAL A 172 2.78 12.54 5.68
N MET A 173 1.50 12.63 6.06
CA MET A 173 1.02 12.11 7.33
C MET A 173 1.24 10.60 7.43
N SER A 174 0.95 9.83 6.39
CA SER A 174 1.13 8.37 6.38
C SER A 174 2.62 7.98 6.49
N ILE A 175 3.51 8.68 5.78
CA ILE A 175 4.96 8.50 5.89
C ILE A 175 5.41 8.74 7.33
N PHE A 176 4.95 9.83 7.94
CA PHE A 176 5.32 10.21 9.29
C PHE A 176 4.84 9.18 10.33
N ILE A 177 3.56 8.76 10.24
CA ILE A 177 2.98 7.76 11.14
C ILE A 177 3.68 6.40 10.97
N TYR A 178 3.97 5.99 9.73
CA TYR A 178 4.71 4.76 9.45
C TYR A 178 6.15 4.82 10.00
N ALA A 179 6.82 5.96 9.87
CA ALA A 179 8.16 6.17 10.41
C ALA A 179 8.16 6.14 11.95
N ILE A 180 7.16 6.76 12.59
CA ILE A 180 6.97 6.67 14.05
C ILE A 180 6.80 5.22 14.48
N PHE A 181 5.91 4.48 13.81
CA PHE A 181 5.69 3.07 14.13
C PHE A 181 6.98 2.26 13.96
N THR A 182 7.68 2.45 12.85
CA THR A 182 8.83 1.62 12.47
C THR A 182 10.08 1.90 13.31
N TYR A 183 10.40 3.17 13.56
CA TYR A 183 11.69 3.56 14.15
C TYR A 183 11.59 3.96 15.61
N TRP A 184 10.47 4.58 16.02
CA TRP A 184 10.36 5.16 17.35
C TRP A 184 9.45 4.38 18.30
N SER A 185 8.43 3.68 17.79
CA SER A 185 7.51 2.96 18.68
C SER A 185 8.13 1.67 19.23
N VAL A 186 7.81 1.35 20.48
CA VAL A 186 8.16 0.06 21.10
C VAL A 186 7.47 -1.08 20.37
N THR A 187 6.20 -0.88 19.99
CA THR A 187 5.40 -1.88 19.28
C THR A 187 6.00 -2.25 17.94
N GLY A 188 6.52 -1.30 17.16
CA GLY A 188 7.15 -1.58 15.88
C GLY A 188 8.46 -2.37 16.01
N ARG A 189 9.27 -2.08 17.04
CA ARG A 189 10.46 -2.88 17.35
C ARG A 189 10.11 -4.30 17.80
N GLN A 190 9.10 -4.43 18.64
CA GLN A 190 8.58 -5.74 19.07
C GLN A 190 8.00 -6.53 17.89
N ALA A 191 7.33 -5.86 16.95
CA ALA A 191 6.80 -6.47 15.74
C ALA A 191 7.89 -7.14 14.89
N GLN A 192 9.08 -6.51 14.76
CA GLN A 192 10.22 -7.12 14.07
C GLN A 192 10.76 -8.37 14.78
N ILE A 193 10.81 -8.35 16.10
CA ILE A 193 11.25 -9.52 16.90
C ILE A 193 10.26 -10.67 16.70
N LEU A 194 8.96 -10.38 16.80
CA LEU A 194 7.90 -11.37 16.59
C LEU A 194 7.90 -11.95 15.17
N ALA A 195 8.21 -11.14 14.15
CA ALA A 195 8.33 -11.60 12.77
C ALA A 195 9.45 -12.61 12.56
N ASN A 196 10.60 -12.39 13.24
CA ASN A 196 11.75 -13.29 13.12
C ASN A 196 11.55 -14.60 13.88
N ASN A 197 11.04 -14.53 15.10
CA ASN A 197 10.72 -15.71 15.92
C ASN A 197 9.67 -15.35 16.98
N GLN A 198 8.41 -15.75 16.72
CA GLN A 198 7.28 -15.47 17.59
C GLN A 198 7.45 -16.07 18.99
N GLN A 199 7.89 -17.34 19.06
CA GLN A 199 8.06 -18.02 20.36
C GLN A 199 9.16 -17.36 21.19
N ALA A 200 10.29 -17.03 20.59
CA ALA A 200 11.37 -16.32 21.28
C ALA A 200 10.90 -14.94 21.77
N GLY A 201 10.14 -14.20 20.95
CA GLY A 201 9.57 -12.91 21.33
C GLY A 201 8.64 -13.00 22.54
N VAL A 202 7.77 -13.99 22.59
CA VAL A 202 6.86 -14.20 23.73
C VAL A 202 7.65 -14.62 24.98
N ASN A 203 8.66 -15.48 24.83
CA ASN A 203 9.49 -15.95 25.95
C ASN A 203 10.31 -14.83 26.62
N ILE A 204 10.69 -13.78 25.88
CA ILE A 204 11.35 -12.58 26.45
C ILE A 204 10.37 -11.55 27.00
N GLY A 205 9.06 -11.89 27.09
CA GLY A 205 8.04 -11.07 27.73
C GLY A 205 7.30 -10.09 26.82
N ILE A 206 7.38 -10.23 25.49
CA ILE A 206 6.58 -9.41 24.58
C ILE A 206 5.11 -9.86 24.64
N ASN A 207 4.23 -8.93 24.98
CA ASN A 207 2.79 -9.17 24.93
C ASN A 207 2.30 -9.09 23.47
N GLU A 208 2.12 -10.26 22.87
CA GLU A 208 1.71 -10.38 21.47
C GLU A 208 0.32 -9.76 21.23
N GLN A 209 -0.65 -9.99 22.09
CA GLN A 209 -2.01 -9.46 21.95
C GLN A 209 -2.01 -7.93 21.91
N LYS A 210 -1.26 -7.30 22.82
CA LYS A 210 -1.08 -5.85 22.82
C LYS A 210 -0.39 -5.35 21.55
N ASN A 211 0.63 -6.09 21.09
CA ASN A 211 1.34 -5.76 19.84
C ASN A 211 0.39 -5.82 18.65
N ILE A 212 -0.45 -6.84 18.52
CA ILE A 212 -1.46 -6.99 17.49
C ILE A 212 -2.40 -5.77 17.51
N LEU A 213 -3.05 -5.51 18.63
CA LEU A 213 -4.05 -4.45 18.76
C LEU A 213 -3.48 -3.07 18.37
N VAL A 214 -2.31 -2.73 18.91
CA VAL A 214 -1.66 -1.44 18.64
C VAL A 214 -1.22 -1.34 17.17
N SER A 215 -0.71 -2.43 16.57
CA SER A 215 -0.36 -2.44 15.14
C SER A 215 -1.58 -2.20 14.25
N TYR A 216 -2.74 -2.81 14.59
CA TYR A 216 -3.99 -2.59 13.86
C TYR A 216 -4.54 -1.16 14.01
N ILE A 217 -4.34 -0.52 15.16
CA ILE A 217 -4.69 0.90 15.34
C ILE A 217 -3.85 1.78 14.42
N TYR A 218 -2.51 1.61 14.39
CA TYR A 218 -1.63 2.36 13.49
C TYR A 218 -1.99 2.13 12.02
N SER A 219 -2.22 0.87 11.62
CA SER A 219 -2.68 0.52 10.27
C SER A 219 -4.01 1.21 9.96
N GLY A 220 -4.98 1.18 10.88
CA GLY A 220 -6.28 1.81 10.73
C GLY A 220 -6.22 3.32 10.51
N ILE A 221 -5.33 4.03 11.23
CA ILE A 221 -5.14 5.47 11.01
C ILE A 221 -4.65 5.75 9.60
N ILE A 222 -3.64 5.00 9.12
CA ILE A 222 -3.10 5.20 7.77
C ILE A 222 -4.10 4.76 6.70
N LEU A 223 -4.79 3.62 6.88
CA LEU A 223 -5.84 3.19 5.97
C LEU A 223 -7.01 4.18 5.93
N GLY A 224 -7.31 4.87 7.04
CA GLY A 224 -8.26 5.98 7.07
C GLY A 224 -7.85 7.14 6.18
N LEU A 225 -6.57 7.52 6.20
CA LEU A 225 -6.01 8.51 5.28
C LEU A 225 -6.08 8.04 3.82
N ALA A 226 -5.81 6.76 3.55
CA ALA A 226 -5.95 6.18 2.22
C ALA A 226 -7.42 6.16 1.77
N THR A 227 -8.35 5.86 2.67
CA THR A 227 -9.78 5.84 2.42
C THR A 227 -10.32 7.22 2.02
N MET A 228 -9.79 8.30 2.61
CA MET A 228 -10.15 9.67 2.19
C MET A 228 -9.86 9.91 0.71
N ILE A 229 -8.69 9.50 0.25
CA ILE A 229 -8.31 9.62 -1.17
C ILE A 229 -9.16 8.67 -2.01
N TYR A 230 -9.26 7.41 -1.62
CA TYR A 230 -10.02 6.38 -2.34
C TYR A 230 -11.48 6.76 -2.54
N ALA A 231 -12.18 7.18 -1.49
CA ALA A 231 -13.57 7.59 -1.56
C ALA A 231 -13.79 8.83 -2.45
N SER A 232 -12.79 9.72 -2.50
CA SER A 232 -12.85 10.95 -3.31
C SER A 232 -12.51 10.74 -4.78
N THR A 233 -12.05 9.55 -5.20
CA THR A 233 -11.70 9.28 -6.61
C THR A 233 -12.90 9.13 -7.52
N GLY A 234 -14.07 8.74 -6.99
CA GLY A 234 -15.20 8.47 -7.85
C GLY A 234 -16.42 7.85 -7.20
N ILE A 235 -17.05 6.96 -7.95
CA ILE A 235 -18.21 6.18 -7.50
C ILE A 235 -17.68 4.91 -6.85
N ILE A 236 -18.08 4.67 -5.62
CA ILE A 236 -17.79 3.45 -4.88
C ILE A 236 -19.08 2.66 -4.75
N SER A 237 -19.13 1.51 -5.41
CA SER A 237 -20.27 0.61 -5.36
C SER A 237 -20.15 -0.34 -4.17
N ALA A 238 -21.28 -0.71 -3.59
CA ALA A 238 -21.32 -1.78 -2.61
C ALA A 238 -20.85 -3.09 -3.25
N SER A 239 -20.19 -3.93 -2.46
CA SER A 239 -19.75 -5.26 -2.88
C SER A 239 -20.71 -6.31 -2.33
N PHE A 240 -21.15 -7.23 -3.19
CA PHE A 240 -22.04 -8.33 -2.80
C PHE A 240 -21.22 -9.61 -2.50
N SER A 241 -20.30 -9.53 -1.54
CA SER A 241 -19.49 -10.66 -1.07
C SER A 241 -18.69 -11.43 -2.15
N SER A 242 -18.22 -10.71 -3.18
CA SER A 242 -17.44 -11.29 -4.28
C SER A 242 -15.92 -11.30 -4.05
N LEU A 243 -15.45 -10.89 -2.85
CA LEU A 243 -14.03 -10.62 -2.54
C LEU A 243 -13.38 -9.60 -3.51
N SER A 244 -14.18 -8.73 -4.10
CA SER A 244 -13.72 -7.72 -5.07
C SER A 244 -12.77 -6.71 -4.43
N SER A 245 -12.95 -6.39 -3.15
CA SER A 245 -12.08 -5.49 -2.38
C SER A 245 -10.67 -6.05 -2.22
N ILE A 246 -10.53 -7.38 -2.15
CA ILE A 246 -9.24 -8.06 -2.08
C ILE A 246 -8.47 -7.89 -3.39
N GLY A 247 -9.13 -8.01 -4.54
CA GLY A 247 -8.52 -7.78 -5.84
C GLY A 247 -7.89 -6.39 -5.96
N GLY A 248 -8.63 -5.35 -5.54
CA GLY A 248 -8.12 -3.97 -5.48
C GLY A 248 -6.98 -3.78 -4.48
N MET A 249 -6.99 -4.54 -3.38
CA MET A 249 -5.91 -4.52 -2.39
C MET A 249 -4.61 -5.12 -2.93
N PHE A 250 -4.67 -6.21 -3.71
CA PHE A 250 -3.46 -6.82 -4.27
C PHE A 250 -2.63 -5.85 -5.10
N THR A 251 -3.26 -4.94 -5.85
CA THR A 251 -2.53 -3.92 -6.62
C THR A 251 -1.70 -2.98 -5.73
N ASN A 252 -2.14 -2.70 -4.50
CA ASN A 252 -1.42 -1.89 -3.52
C ASN A 252 -0.46 -2.70 -2.64
N LEU A 253 -0.71 -4.00 -2.49
CA LEU A 253 0.15 -4.93 -1.76
C LEU A 253 1.47 -5.20 -2.50
N LEU A 254 1.40 -5.34 -3.82
CA LEU A 254 2.55 -5.66 -4.66
C LEU A 254 3.67 -4.61 -4.59
N PRO A 255 3.39 -3.29 -4.60
CA PRO A 255 4.39 -2.26 -4.34
C PRO A 255 5.10 -2.40 -2.99
N VAL A 256 4.40 -2.89 -1.96
CA VAL A 256 5.01 -3.13 -0.63
C VAL A 256 6.08 -4.20 -0.70
N PHE A 257 5.84 -5.31 -1.42
CA PHE A 257 6.85 -6.35 -1.60
C PHE A 257 8.11 -5.82 -2.30
N VAL A 258 7.95 -5.06 -3.38
CA VAL A 258 9.08 -4.41 -4.07
C VAL A 258 9.79 -3.45 -3.11
N GLY A 259 9.01 -2.69 -2.34
CA GLY A 259 9.52 -1.77 -1.34
C GLY A 259 10.37 -2.43 -0.27
N LEU A 260 9.95 -3.60 0.23
CA LEU A 260 10.71 -4.37 1.22
C LEU A 260 12.04 -4.89 0.67
N ILE A 261 12.12 -5.20 -0.62
CA ILE A 261 13.39 -5.56 -1.27
C ILE A 261 14.31 -4.34 -1.34
N LEU A 262 13.77 -3.16 -1.72
CA LEU A 262 14.52 -1.91 -1.78
C LEU A 262 14.89 -1.38 -0.39
N ALA A 263 14.14 -1.75 0.65
CA ALA A 263 14.40 -1.36 2.03
C ALA A 263 15.80 -1.75 2.53
N ARG A 264 16.41 -2.78 1.95
CA ARG A 264 17.78 -3.18 2.23
C ARG A 264 18.81 -2.08 1.95
N PHE A 265 18.49 -1.15 1.05
CA PHE A 265 19.37 -0.07 0.64
C PHE A 265 19.03 1.28 1.30
N CYS A 266 17.76 1.54 1.61
CA CYS A 266 17.31 2.87 2.05
C CYS A 266 16.39 2.87 3.28
N GLY A 267 16.19 1.69 3.90
CA GLY A 267 15.27 1.51 5.03
C GLY A 267 13.81 1.38 4.61
N ASP A 268 12.97 0.87 5.52
CA ASP A 268 11.60 0.43 5.23
C ASP A 268 10.73 1.55 4.65
N THR A 269 10.79 2.73 5.26
CA THR A 269 9.93 3.86 4.85
C THR A 269 10.22 4.33 3.43
N MET A 270 11.49 4.55 3.10
CA MET A 270 11.90 4.96 1.75
C MET A 270 11.77 3.81 0.75
N GLY A 271 12.01 2.58 1.18
CA GLY A 271 11.86 1.38 0.35
C GLY A 271 10.44 1.23 -0.18
N ILE A 272 9.42 1.33 0.69
CA ILE A 272 8.00 1.27 0.28
C ILE A 272 7.68 2.40 -0.69
N LEU A 273 8.12 3.64 -0.44
CA LEU A 273 7.88 4.75 -1.35
C LEU A 273 8.46 4.50 -2.74
N LEU A 274 9.71 4.04 -2.82
CA LEU A 274 10.36 3.72 -4.10
C LEU A 274 9.71 2.53 -4.81
N GLY A 275 9.25 1.53 -4.06
CA GLY A 275 8.47 0.42 -4.59
C GLY A 275 7.17 0.89 -5.22
N VAL A 276 6.43 1.77 -4.54
CA VAL A 276 5.20 2.38 -5.07
C VAL A 276 5.50 3.24 -6.31
N ILE A 277 6.53 4.07 -6.29
CA ILE A 277 6.94 4.87 -7.45
C ILE A 277 7.19 3.97 -8.65
N THR A 278 7.96 2.89 -8.46
CA THR A 278 8.29 1.94 -9.53
C THR A 278 7.03 1.33 -10.16
N MET A 279 6.09 0.86 -9.33
CA MET A 279 4.87 0.23 -9.80
C MET A 279 3.88 1.25 -10.40
N SER A 280 3.76 2.43 -9.81
CA SER A 280 2.91 3.50 -10.35
C SER A 280 3.40 4.01 -11.69
N LEU A 281 4.71 4.10 -11.93
CA LEU A 281 5.27 4.43 -13.24
C LEU A 281 4.84 3.43 -14.31
N MET A 282 4.90 2.13 -13.97
CA MET A 282 4.46 1.07 -14.88
C MET A 282 2.96 1.15 -15.16
N GLU A 283 2.15 1.21 -14.10
CA GLU A 283 0.69 1.27 -14.20
C GLU A 283 0.20 2.46 -15.03
N PHE A 284 0.78 3.63 -14.78
CA PHE A 284 0.42 4.85 -15.47
C PHE A 284 0.79 4.78 -16.97
N ALA A 285 1.95 4.19 -17.34
CA ALA A 285 2.37 3.97 -18.71
C ALA A 285 1.42 3.00 -19.45
N MET A 286 1.10 1.89 -18.81
CA MET A 286 0.22 0.88 -19.39
C MET A 286 -1.18 1.43 -19.66
N LYS A 287 -1.76 2.19 -18.72
CA LYS A 287 -3.05 2.86 -18.89
C LYS A 287 -3.06 3.92 -20.00
N ALA A 288 -1.91 4.52 -20.33
CA ALA A 288 -1.82 5.50 -21.40
C ALA A 288 -1.76 4.84 -22.79
N VAL A 289 -1.18 3.66 -22.89
CA VAL A 289 -1.01 2.94 -24.17
C VAL A 289 -2.20 2.03 -24.45
N LEU A 290 -2.68 1.32 -23.46
CA LEU A 290 -3.79 0.37 -23.57
C LEU A 290 -5.12 1.05 -23.25
N LYS A 291 -6.23 0.53 -23.80
CA LYS A 291 -7.58 0.93 -23.40
C LYS A 291 -7.79 0.62 -21.91
N ALA A 292 -8.58 1.46 -21.22
CA ALA A 292 -8.68 1.46 -19.74
C ALA A 292 -8.95 0.07 -19.11
N GLU A 293 -9.83 -0.74 -19.72
CA GLU A 293 -10.19 -2.07 -19.21
C GLU A 293 -9.05 -3.09 -19.39
N LEU A 294 -8.41 -3.12 -20.56
CA LEU A 294 -7.26 -3.97 -20.83
C LEU A 294 -6.02 -3.51 -20.08
N GLY A 295 -5.88 -2.19 -19.90
CA GLY A 295 -4.76 -1.59 -19.18
C GLY A 295 -4.63 -2.07 -17.74
N SER A 296 -5.72 -2.17 -17.00
CA SER A 296 -5.71 -2.64 -15.61
C SER A 296 -5.37 -4.14 -15.50
N ALA A 297 -5.96 -4.99 -16.36
CA ALA A 297 -5.70 -6.42 -16.36
C ALA A 297 -4.24 -6.74 -16.74
N VAL A 298 -3.73 -6.12 -17.80
CA VAL A 298 -2.34 -6.30 -18.24
C VAL A 298 -1.36 -5.75 -17.20
N THR A 299 -1.68 -4.62 -16.55
CA THR A 299 -0.86 -4.09 -15.46
C THR A 299 -0.76 -5.08 -14.31
N THR A 300 -1.88 -5.64 -13.85
CA THR A 300 -1.89 -6.64 -12.77
C THR A 300 -1.10 -7.89 -13.15
N MET A 301 -1.24 -8.38 -14.38
CA MET A 301 -0.45 -9.49 -14.90
C MET A 301 1.05 -9.18 -14.91
N MET A 302 1.45 -8.02 -15.43
CA MET A 302 2.85 -7.61 -15.48
C MET A 302 3.45 -7.42 -14.08
N ILE A 303 2.70 -6.86 -13.15
CA ILE A 303 3.11 -6.72 -11.75
C ILE A 303 3.37 -8.12 -11.16
N GLY A 304 2.48 -9.09 -11.39
CA GLY A 304 2.66 -10.47 -10.95
C GLY A 304 3.93 -11.11 -11.52
N VAL A 305 4.14 -11.00 -12.83
CA VAL A 305 5.35 -11.50 -13.51
C VAL A 305 6.61 -10.82 -12.97
N PHE A 306 6.57 -9.51 -12.79
CA PHE A 306 7.70 -8.73 -12.27
C PHE A 306 8.07 -9.13 -10.84
N LEU A 307 7.08 -9.38 -9.98
CA LEU A 307 7.31 -9.88 -8.63
C LEU A 307 7.93 -11.27 -8.62
N LEU A 308 7.41 -12.18 -9.45
CA LEU A 308 8.00 -13.51 -9.56
C LEU A 308 9.45 -13.42 -10.01
N PHE A 309 9.73 -12.58 -11.01
CA PHE A 309 11.09 -12.35 -11.51
C PHE A 309 12.03 -11.82 -10.43
N ILE A 310 11.62 -10.77 -9.69
CA ILE A 310 12.44 -10.18 -8.62
C ILE A 310 12.67 -11.19 -7.49
N ASN A 311 11.63 -11.91 -7.04
CA ASN A 311 11.80 -12.90 -5.97
C ASN A 311 12.71 -14.07 -6.40
N ILE A 312 12.61 -14.52 -7.65
CA ILE A 312 13.51 -15.55 -8.19
C ILE A 312 14.93 -15.01 -8.30
N ALA A 313 15.11 -13.77 -8.75
CA ALA A 313 16.43 -13.13 -8.85
C ALA A 313 17.06 -12.94 -7.46
N ASP A 314 16.27 -12.55 -6.46
CA ASP A 314 16.75 -12.41 -5.07
C ASP A 314 17.12 -13.77 -4.45
N ALA A 315 16.29 -14.79 -4.63
CA ALA A 315 16.55 -16.14 -4.11
C ALA A 315 17.74 -16.83 -4.78
N LYS A 316 17.89 -16.67 -6.10
CA LYS A 316 18.96 -17.31 -6.89
C LYS A 316 20.18 -16.40 -7.13
N GLY A 317 20.07 -15.10 -6.87
CA GLY A 317 21.14 -14.13 -7.11
C GLY A 317 22.43 -14.47 -6.36
N ALA A 318 22.32 -14.91 -5.12
CA ALA A 318 23.48 -15.36 -4.32
C ALA A 318 24.13 -16.62 -4.90
N VAL A 319 23.36 -17.53 -5.48
CA VAL A 319 23.85 -18.76 -6.13
C VAL A 319 24.48 -18.41 -7.46
N PHE A 320 23.87 -17.51 -8.23
CA PHE A 320 24.38 -17.04 -9.52
C PHE A 320 25.71 -16.27 -9.36
N ILE A 321 25.79 -15.38 -8.37
CA ILE A 321 27.04 -14.64 -8.07
C ILE A 321 28.16 -15.61 -7.69
N LYS A 322 27.89 -16.61 -6.82
CA LYS A 322 28.88 -17.65 -6.49
C LYS A 322 29.31 -18.46 -7.72
N TRP A 323 28.38 -18.80 -8.60
CA TRP A 323 28.67 -19.52 -9.84
C TRP A 323 29.51 -18.67 -10.81
N VAL A 324 29.21 -17.38 -10.98
CA VAL A 324 30.03 -16.46 -11.79
C VAL A 324 31.40 -16.27 -11.21
N GLN A 325 31.53 -16.10 -9.89
CA GLN A 325 32.82 -15.98 -9.21
C GLN A 325 33.66 -17.26 -9.33
N SER A 326 33.00 -18.44 -9.29
CA SER A 326 33.72 -19.70 -9.50
C SER A 326 34.20 -19.91 -10.94
N LYS A 327 33.57 -19.26 -11.92
CA LYS A 327 34.01 -19.29 -13.33
C LYS A 327 35.03 -18.22 -13.71
N LEU A 328 34.96 -17.06 -13.02
CA LEU A 328 35.93 -15.96 -13.25
C LEU A 328 37.20 -16.09 -12.43
N GLY A 329 37.21 -16.96 -11.43
CA GLY A 329 38.39 -17.27 -10.58
C GLY A 329 39.23 -18.47 -11.05
N LYS A 330 39.06 -18.86 -12.33
CA LYS A 330 39.92 -19.85 -12.98
C LYS A 330 40.84 -19.18 -14.02
#